data_8371d8aba3bb7edf20161f6bf212a263
#
_entry.id   8371d8aba3bb7edf20161f6bf212a263
#
_cell.length_a   1.000
_cell.length_b   1.000
_cell.length_c   1.000
_cell.angle_alpha   90.00
_cell.angle_beta   90.00
_cell.angle_gamma   90.00
#
_symmetry.space_group_name_H-M   'P 1'
#
loop_
_entity.id
_entity.type
_entity.pdbx_description
1 polymer ?
#
loop_
_entity_poly.entity_id
_entity_poly.type
_entity_poly.pdbx_seq_one_letter_code
_entity_poly.pdbx_strand_id
1 'polypeptide(L)'
;MSTAHTHAHAADHEAHDHHGPEKGWRRWLFATNHKDIGTMYLLFSLLMFFIGGAMALVIRAELFQPGLQLVDPGFFNTMTTVHALIMVFGAVMPATVGLANWMIPIQIGAPDMALPRMNNFSFWLLCAAFTLLLLSLFVAGGGPASGWTLYPPLVLQTGNALPLAIFAIHLAGASSIMGAINIIVTIMNMRAPGMSLLKMPVFVWTWLITAYLLIAVMPVFAGAVTMLLTDRFFGTTFFEAAGGGDPVMYQHIFWFFGHPEVYIMILPAFGIVSEIIPTFSRKPLFGYDAMVYATAAIAFLSFIVWAHHMFTVGMPLAGQLFFMLATMLIAVPTGVKVFNWTATMFKGSISFEPPMLFAIAFLFLFTIGGFSGLMLGVAPADFQYHDTYFVVAHFHYVLVPGAVFAIMAGVYYWLPKWTGHMYNMKLAKVHFWLSVIFVNLLFFPQHFLGLAGMPRRIPDYSTQFADWNMVSSIGAFGFGLSQLLFVYIIFATIRSGAKATDKVWDTAKPHGLEWTLSSPPPYHSFEVAPEVK
;
A
#
# COMPACT_ATOMS: atom_id res chain seq x y z
N MET A 1 69.16 3.48 29.49
CA MET A 1 69.07 3.13 28.07
C MET A 1 68.01 2.05 27.97
N SER A 2 66.81 2.40 27.59
CA SER A 2 65.71 1.46 27.29
C SER A 2 65.01 1.99 26.06
N THR A 3 65.17 1.28 24.96
CA THR A 3 64.57 1.59 23.65
C THR A 3 63.16 1.05 23.59
N ALA A 4 62.17 1.96 23.55
CA ALA A 4 60.80 1.61 23.29
C ALA A 4 60.59 1.28 21.79
N HIS A 5 60.17 0.06 21.49
CA HIS A 5 59.69 -0.34 20.19
C HIS A 5 58.25 0.06 20.04
N THR A 6 57.98 1.06 19.22
CA THR A 6 56.65 1.39 18.73
C THR A 6 56.25 0.43 17.61
N HIS A 7 55.35 -0.51 17.90
CA HIS A 7 54.66 -1.29 16.85
C HIS A 7 53.59 -0.42 16.23
N ALA A 8 53.85 0.03 15.01
CA ALA A 8 52.82 0.57 14.14
C ALA A 8 51.98 -0.60 13.62
N HIS A 9 50.73 -0.69 14.09
CA HIS A 9 49.72 -1.52 13.43
C HIS A 9 49.35 -0.83 12.11
N ALA A 10 49.88 -1.31 11.01
CA ALA A 10 49.34 -1.07 9.69
C ALA A 10 48.00 -1.81 9.64
N ALA A 11 46.91 -1.04 9.63
CA ALA A 11 45.59 -1.56 9.30
C ALA A 11 45.62 -1.90 7.80
N ASP A 12 45.73 -3.18 7.49
CA ASP A 12 45.38 -3.68 6.17
C ASP A 12 43.90 -3.38 5.91
N HIS A 13 43.65 -2.28 5.24
CA HIS A 13 42.38 -2.09 4.54
C HIS A 13 42.39 -3.09 3.36
N GLU A 14 41.81 -4.26 3.60
CA GLU A 14 41.41 -5.14 2.51
C GLU A 14 40.61 -4.27 1.52
N ALA A 15 41.18 -4.08 0.33
CA ALA A 15 40.48 -3.51 -0.80
C ALA A 15 39.28 -4.43 -1.08
N HIS A 16 38.11 -4.04 -0.64
CA HIS A 16 36.88 -4.70 -1.08
C HIS A 16 36.84 -4.58 -2.61
N ASP A 17 37.15 -5.67 -3.27
CA ASP A 17 36.99 -5.85 -4.70
C ASP A 17 35.53 -5.38 -5.04
N HIS A 18 35.43 -4.29 -5.77
CA HIS A 18 34.15 -3.77 -6.28
C HIS A 18 33.66 -4.72 -7.38
N HIS A 19 33.16 -5.88 -6.98
CA HIS A 19 32.44 -6.75 -7.88
C HIS A 19 31.12 -6.07 -8.25
N GLY A 20 30.94 -5.74 -9.52
CA GLY A 20 29.65 -5.32 -10.07
C GLY A 20 28.58 -6.41 -9.80
N PRO A 21 27.30 -6.13 -10.11
CA PRO A 21 26.22 -7.07 -9.80
C PRO A 21 26.49 -8.45 -10.38
N GLU A 22 26.23 -9.50 -9.60
CA GLU A 22 26.24 -10.88 -10.10
C GLU A 22 25.41 -10.98 -11.39
N LYS A 23 25.76 -11.90 -12.29
CA LYS A 23 25.05 -12.07 -13.56
C LYS A 23 24.08 -13.25 -13.50
N GLY A 24 23.02 -13.17 -14.31
CA GLY A 24 22.04 -14.23 -14.44
C GLY A 24 21.07 -14.35 -13.26
N TRP A 25 20.49 -15.54 -13.09
CA TRP A 25 19.44 -15.78 -12.09
C TRP A 25 19.91 -15.66 -10.63
N ARG A 26 21.21 -15.89 -10.37
CA ARG A 26 21.81 -15.75 -9.03
C ARG A 26 21.72 -14.34 -8.50
N ARG A 27 21.85 -13.32 -9.36
CA ARG A 27 21.66 -11.92 -8.98
C ARG A 27 20.33 -11.69 -8.27
N TRP A 28 19.27 -12.30 -8.78
CA TRP A 28 17.92 -12.09 -8.26
C TRP A 28 17.63 -12.95 -7.03
N LEU A 29 18.04 -14.21 -7.04
CA LEU A 29 17.78 -15.13 -5.93
C LEU A 29 18.52 -14.73 -4.65
N PHE A 30 19.77 -14.29 -4.78
CA PHE A 30 20.66 -13.95 -3.66
C PHE A 30 20.94 -12.45 -3.55
N ALA A 31 20.09 -11.61 -4.15
CA ALA A 31 20.23 -10.17 -4.12
C ALA A 31 20.32 -9.64 -2.68
N THR A 32 21.32 -8.81 -2.43
CA THR A 32 21.43 -8.05 -1.16
C THR A 32 21.33 -6.54 -1.41
N ASN A 33 21.48 -6.10 -2.65
CA ASN A 33 21.35 -4.69 -3.01
C ASN A 33 19.89 -4.22 -2.92
N HIS A 34 19.66 -3.11 -2.24
CA HIS A 34 18.34 -2.55 -2.01
C HIS A 34 17.56 -2.22 -3.29
N LYS A 35 18.25 -1.83 -4.39
CA LYS A 35 17.61 -1.52 -5.68
C LYS A 35 17.12 -2.76 -6.39
N ASP A 36 17.91 -3.84 -6.36
CA ASP A 36 17.50 -5.12 -6.93
C ASP A 36 16.30 -5.69 -6.18
N ILE A 37 16.34 -5.67 -4.84
CA ILE A 37 15.21 -6.11 -4.00
C ILE A 37 13.98 -5.22 -4.21
N GLY A 38 14.16 -3.91 -4.26
CA GLY A 38 13.07 -2.97 -4.57
C GLY A 38 12.43 -3.25 -5.94
N THR A 39 13.24 -3.57 -6.94
CA THR A 39 12.76 -3.96 -8.28
C THR A 39 11.95 -5.25 -8.22
N MET A 40 12.42 -6.26 -7.46
CA MET A 40 11.69 -7.51 -7.27
C MET A 40 10.33 -7.28 -6.60
N TYR A 41 10.26 -6.45 -5.56
CA TYR A 41 8.99 -6.06 -4.92
C TYR A 41 8.04 -5.36 -5.89
N LEU A 42 8.53 -4.43 -6.72
CA LEU A 42 7.71 -3.71 -7.71
C LEU A 42 7.17 -4.65 -8.79
N LEU A 43 8.00 -5.57 -9.31
CA LEU A 43 7.55 -6.55 -10.29
C LEU A 43 6.56 -7.55 -9.70
N PHE A 44 6.81 -8.02 -8.48
CA PHE A 44 5.89 -8.88 -7.75
C PHE A 44 4.54 -8.18 -7.52
N SER A 45 4.55 -6.95 -7.04
CA SER A 45 3.33 -6.19 -6.79
C SER A 45 2.54 -5.93 -8.07
N LEU A 46 3.22 -5.65 -9.18
CA LEU A 46 2.58 -5.48 -10.49
C LEU A 46 1.90 -6.77 -10.94
N LEU A 47 2.55 -7.93 -10.77
CA LEU A 47 1.95 -9.23 -11.07
C LEU A 47 0.71 -9.48 -10.21
N MET A 48 0.82 -9.24 -8.89
CA MET A 48 -0.31 -9.41 -7.97
C MET A 48 -1.45 -8.42 -8.26
N PHE A 49 -1.14 -7.20 -8.65
CA PHE A 49 -2.13 -6.22 -9.08
C PHE A 49 -2.97 -6.72 -10.27
N PHE A 50 -2.34 -7.37 -11.25
CA PHE A 50 -3.08 -7.94 -12.38
C PHE A 50 -3.84 -9.21 -12.01
N ILE A 51 -3.31 -10.08 -11.16
CA ILE A 51 -4.03 -11.27 -10.69
C ILE A 51 -5.26 -10.86 -9.86
N GLY A 52 -5.09 -9.99 -8.85
CA GLY A 52 -6.19 -9.48 -8.05
C GLY A 52 -7.17 -8.63 -8.86
N GLY A 53 -6.66 -7.84 -9.82
CA GLY A 53 -7.47 -7.08 -10.76
C GLY A 53 -8.33 -7.96 -11.67
N ALA A 54 -7.80 -9.06 -12.20
CA ALA A 54 -8.57 -10.04 -12.97
C ALA A 54 -9.73 -10.64 -12.16
N MET A 55 -9.50 -10.94 -10.86
CA MET A 55 -10.56 -11.39 -9.96
C MET A 55 -11.64 -10.32 -9.78
N ALA A 56 -11.26 -9.04 -9.67
CA ALA A 56 -12.21 -7.94 -9.63
C ALA A 56 -13.01 -7.80 -10.93
N LEU A 57 -12.39 -8.05 -12.08
CA LEU A 57 -13.11 -8.04 -13.36
C LEU A 57 -14.12 -9.19 -13.45
N VAL A 58 -13.84 -10.37 -12.88
CA VAL A 58 -14.81 -11.47 -12.76
C VAL A 58 -16.00 -11.03 -11.90
N ILE A 59 -15.75 -10.42 -10.75
CA ILE A 59 -16.82 -9.88 -9.88
C ILE A 59 -17.69 -8.88 -10.65
N ARG A 60 -17.07 -7.97 -11.39
CA ARG A 60 -17.82 -6.94 -12.14
C ARG A 60 -18.51 -7.48 -13.41
N ALA A 61 -17.97 -8.55 -13.99
CA ALA A 61 -18.63 -9.25 -15.09
C ALA A 61 -19.90 -9.95 -14.60
N GLU A 62 -19.85 -10.63 -13.45
CA GLU A 62 -21.04 -11.26 -12.84
C GLU A 62 -22.09 -10.22 -12.49
N LEU A 63 -21.69 -9.09 -11.92
CA LEU A 63 -22.61 -8.01 -11.52
C LEU A 63 -22.96 -7.04 -12.67
N PHE A 64 -22.70 -7.40 -13.92
CA PHE A 64 -23.05 -6.54 -15.06
C PHE A 64 -24.57 -6.47 -15.28
N GLN A 65 -25.26 -7.57 -15.03
CA GLN A 65 -26.73 -7.70 -15.11
C GLN A 65 -27.25 -8.47 -13.87
N PRO A 66 -28.53 -8.26 -13.49
CA PRO A 66 -29.15 -9.06 -12.44
C PRO A 66 -29.26 -10.53 -12.81
N GLY A 67 -29.26 -11.40 -11.81
CA GLY A 67 -29.27 -12.85 -11.93
C GLY A 67 -27.86 -13.43 -11.97
N LEU A 68 -27.73 -14.72 -11.67
CA LEU A 68 -26.46 -15.45 -11.78
C LEU A 68 -26.14 -15.67 -13.25
N GLN A 69 -25.07 -15.09 -13.75
CA GLN A 69 -24.74 -15.03 -15.18
C GLN A 69 -23.57 -15.96 -15.55
N LEU A 70 -22.44 -15.83 -14.87
CA LEU A 70 -21.15 -16.40 -15.30
C LEU A 70 -20.56 -17.38 -14.30
N VAL A 71 -20.77 -17.15 -13.00
CA VAL A 71 -20.11 -17.90 -11.93
C VAL A 71 -21.10 -18.32 -10.85
N ASP A 72 -20.82 -19.44 -10.19
CA ASP A 72 -21.60 -19.86 -9.03
C ASP A 72 -21.28 -18.99 -7.79
N PRO A 73 -22.20 -18.91 -6.80
CA PRO A 73 -22.00 -18.09 -5.60
C PRO A 73 -20.75 -18.41 -4.80
N GLY A 74 -20.34 -19.69 -4.73
CA GLY A 74 -19.14 -20.10 -4.01
C GLY A 74 -17.87 -19.57 -4.67
N PHE A 75 -17.79 -19.67 -5.99
CA PHE A 75 -16.68 -19.11 -6.76
C PHE A 75 -16.66 -17.57 -6.69
N PHE A 76 -17.81 -16.91 -6.77
CA PHE A 76 -17.92 -15.45 -6.57
C PHE A 76 -17.36 -15.02 -5.22
N ASN A 77 -17.74 -15.71 -4.14
CA ASN A 77 -17.25 -15.42 -2.78
C ASN A 77 -15.73 -15.66 -2.66
N THR A 78 -15.21 -16.69 -3.34
CA THR A 78 -13.77 -16.93 -3.42
C THR A 78 -13.07 -15.79 -4.15
N MET A 79 -13.58 -15.35 -5.30
CA MET A 79 -13.02 -14.22 -6.04
C MET A 79 -13.00 -12.93 -5.18
N THR A 80 -14.09 -12.64 -4.48
CA THR A 80 -14.20 -11.48 -3.58
C THR A 80 -13.19 -11.55 -2.44
N THR A 81 -13.03 -12.73 -1.82
CA THR A 81 -12.12 -12.94 -0.69
C THR A 81 -10.66 -12.80 -1.11
N VAL A 82 -10.27 -13.53 -2.14
CA VAL A 82 -8.87 -13.61 -2.58
C VAL A 82 -8.44 -12.33 -3.30
N HIS A 83 -9.36 -11.68 -4.07
CA HIS A 83 -9.12 -10.33 -4.61
C HIS A 83 -8.65 -9.37 -3.52
N ALA A 84 -9.39 -9.28 -2.42
CA ALA A 84 -9.06 -8.35 -1.36
C ALA A 84 -7.71 -8.69 -0.68
N LEU A 85 -7.46 -9.98 -0.36
CA LEU A 85 -6.19 -10.42 0.23
C LEU A 85 -4.99 -10.12 -0.70
N ILE A 86 -5.14 -10.36 -2.01
CA ILE A 86 -4.09 -10.06 -2.99
C ILE A 86 -3.87 -8.55 -3.11
N MET A 87 -4.94 -7.76 -3.23
CA MET A 87 -4.78 -6.32 -3.45
C MET A 87 -4.16 -5.60 -2.26
N VAL A 88 -4.54 -5.98 -1.04
CA VAL A 88 -3.97 -5.39 0.19
C VAL A 88 -2.53 -5.86 0.40
N PHE A 89 -2.32 -7.16 0.61
CA PHE A 89 -1.04 -7.71 1.05
C PHE A 89 -0.07 -8.06 -0.09
N GLY A 90 -0.56 -8.24 -1.31
CA GLY A 90 0.25 -8.64 -2.47
C GLY A 90 0.54 -7.52 -3.46
N ALA A 91 -0.36 -6.54 -3.58
CA ALA A 91 -0.20 -5.46 -4.55
C ALA A 91 0.19 -4.13 -3.88
N VAL A 92 -0.69 -3.52 -3.07
CA VAL A 92 -0.48 -2.17 -2.54
C VAL A 92 0.70 -2.11 -1.58
N MET A 93 0.72 -2.96 -0.56
CA MET A 93 1.82 -2.96 0.41
C MET A 93 3.18 -3.28 -0.24
N PRO A 94 3.34 -4.36 -1.03
CA PRO A 94 4.62 -4.65 -1.67
C PRO A 94 5.07 -3.59 -2.68
N ALA A 95 4.15 -2.91 -3.38
CA ALA A 95 4.51 -1.79 -4.24
C ALA A 95 5.18 -0.66 -3.45
N THR A 96 4.59 -0.28 -2.33
CA THR A 96 5.15 0.77 -1.47
C THR A 96 6.45 0.33 -0.78
N VAL A 97 6.58 -0.95 -0.39
CA VAL A 97 7.84 -1.53 0.12
C VAL A 97 8.92 -1.52 -0.96
N GLY A 98 8.58 -1.81 -2.23
CA GLY A 98 9.48 -1.72 -3.35
C GLY A 98 10.03 -0.30 -3.55
N LEU A 99 9.14 0.69 -3.49
CA LEU A 99 9.52 2.11 -3.54
C LEU A 99 10.41 2.49 -2.34
N ALA A 100 10.10 2.00 -1.14
CA ALA A 100 10.90 2.25 0.06
C ALA A 100 12.33 1.68 -0.08
N ASN A 101 12.44 0.42 -0.51
CA ASN A 101 13.73 -0.21 -0.75
C ASN A 101 14.57 0.56 -1.77
N TRP A 102 13.95 0.99 -2.87
CA TRP A 102 14.64 1.81 -3.87
C TRP A 102 15.10 3.16 -3.33
N MET A 103 14.20 3.89 -2.64
CA MET A 103 14.37 5.32 -2.44
C MET A 103 14.92 5.69 -1.06
N ILE A 104 14.58 4.96 0.02
CA ILE A 104 14.99 5.35 1.37
C ILE A 104 16.52 5.43 1.51
N PRO A 105 17.31 4.40 1.13
CA PRO A 105 18.77 4.51 1.25
C PRO A 105 19.32 5.70 0.46
N ILE A 106 18.85 5.90 -0.76
CA ILE A 106 19.31 7.02 -1.60
C ILE A 106 18.92 8.38 -0.99
N GLN A 107 17.71 8.51 -0.46
CA GLN A 107 17.22 9.76 0.10
C GLN A 107 17.89 10.14 1.42
N ILE A 108 18.36 9.16 2.20
CA ILE A 108 19.06 9.42 3.45
C ILE A 108 20.59 9.40 3.32
N GLY A 109 21.12 9.10 2.12
CA GLY A 109 22.56 9.04 1.86
C GLY A 109 23.22 7.76 2.37
N ALA A 110 22.44 6.69 2.58
CA ALA A 110 22.96 5.37 2.98
C ALA A 110 23.43 4.57 1.75
N PRO A 111 24.46 3.74 1.88
CA PRO A 111 24.94 2.90 0.78
C PRO A 111 23.98 1.74 0.46
N ASP A 112 23.28 1.20 1.44
CA ASP A 112 22.30 0.12 1.32
C ASP A 112 21.35 0.10 2.54
N MET A 113 20.45 -0.88 2.61
CA MET A 113 19.67 -1.18 3.81
C MET A 113 20.56 -1.79 4.91
N ALA A 114 20.21 -1.58 6.17
CA ALA A 114 21.01 -2.01 7.32
C ALA A 114 21.16 -3.54 7.41
N LEU A 115 20.15 -4.30 6.98
CA LEU A 115 20.05 -5.75 7.10
C LEU A 115 19.78 -6.41 5.73
N PRO A 116 20.77 -6.40 4.80
CA PRO A 116 20.51 -6.76 3.40
C PRO A 116 20.09 -8.22 3.21
N ARG A 117 20.65 -9.17 3.99
CA ARG A 117 20.25 -10.59 3.91
C ARG A 117 18.82 -10.82 4.40
N MET A 118 18.44 -10.14 5.48
CA MET A 118 17.06 -10.18 5.99
C MET A 118 16.10 -9.54 4.99
N ASN A 119 16.51 -8.51 4.28
CA ASN A 119 15.74 -7.88 3.21
C ASN A 119 15.42 -8.86 2.07
N ASN A 120 16.43 -9.61 1.60
CA ASN A 120 16.23 -10.65 0.61
C ASN A 120 15.29 -11.75 1.12
N PHE A 121 15.51 -12.23 2.34
CA PHE A 121 14.68 -13.27 2.94
C PHE A 121 13.22 -12.84 3.10
N SER A 122 12.97 -11.59 3.50
CA SER A 122 11.60 -11.05 3.60
C SER A 122 10.86 -11.07 2.26
N PHE A 123 11.55 -10.73 1.16
CA PHE A 123 10.97 -10.81 -0.18
C PHE A 123 10.59 -12.25 -0.57
N TRP A 124 11.50 -13.22 -0.39
CA TRP A 124 11.21 -14.61 -0.76
C TRP A 124 10.13 -15.25 0.12
N LEU A 125 10.05 -14.83 1.38
CA LEU A 125 8.97 -15.26 2.28
C LEU A 125 7.60 -14.74 1.80
N LEU A 126 7.56 -13.52 1.27
CA LEU A 126 6.36 -12.97 0.63
C LEU A 126 5.96 -13.78 -0.61
N CYS A 127 6.93 -14.15 -1.46
CA CYS A 127 6.66 -15.01 -2.62
C CYS A 127 6.07 -16.36 -2.20
N ALA A 128 6.61 -16.98 -1.14
CA ALA A 128 6.08 -18.22 -0.59
C ALA A 128 4.63 -18.04 -0.06
N ALA A 129 4.37 -16.93 0.64
CA ALA A 129 3.03 -16.59 1.14
C ALA A 129 1.99 -16.56 0.03
N PHE A 130 2.26 -15.84 -1.05
CA PHE A 130 1.31 -15.72 -2.16
C PHE A 130 1.23 -16.98 -3.02
N THR A 131 2.28 -17.78 -3.07
CA THR A 131 2.20 -19.12 -3.66
C THR A 131 1.18 -19.98 -2.89
N LEU A 132 1.22 -19.99 -1.55
CA LEU A 132 0.23 -20.71 -0.73
C LEU A 132 -1.19 -20.16 -0.92
N LEU A 133 -1.36 -18.84 -0.96
CA LEU A 133 -2.66 -18.22 -1.18
C LEU A 133 -3.24 -18.60 -2.55
N LEU A 134 -2.44 -18.59 -3.61
CA LEU A 134 -2.88 -19.00 -4.94
C LEU A 134 -3.16 -20.50 -5.02
N LEU A 135 -2.35 -21.34 -4.37
CA LEU A 135 -2.61 -22.77 -4.27
C LEU A 135 -3.93 -23.09 -3.53
N SER A 136 -4.35 -22.21 -2.61
CA SER A 136 -5.63 -22.38 -1.90
C SER A 136 -6.85 -22.37 -2.83
N LEU A 137 -6.73 -21.79 -4.04
CA LEU A 137 -7.80 -21.78 -5.05
C LEU A 137 -8.08 -23.16 -5.66
N PHE A 138 -7.12 -24.08 -5.59
CA PHE A 138 -7.19 -25.42 -6.19
C PHE A 138 -7.49 -26.52 -5.17
N VAL A 139 -7.81 -26.17 -3.94
CA VAL A 139 -8.17 -27.14 -2.89
C VAL A 139 -9.57 -27.70 -3.16
N ALA A 140 -9.75 -28.99 -2.92
CA ALA A 140 -11.05 -29.65 -3.04
C ALA A 140 -12.08 -28.99 -2.09
N GLY A 141 -13.20 -28.57 -2.64
CA GLY A 141 -14.24 -27.83 -1.90
C GLY A 141 -14.17 -26.30 -2.09
N GLY A 142 -13.25 -25.82 -2.92
CA GLY A 142 -13.12 -24.39 -3.28
C GLY A 142 -12.13 -23.60 -2.43
N GLY A 143 -11.80 -22.40 -2.88
CA GLY A 143 -10.91 -21.47 -2.19
C GLY A 143 -11.56 -20.81 -0.96
N PRO A 144 -10.81 -19.91 -0.25
CA PRO A 144 -11.36 -19.16 0.87
C PRO A 144 -12.54 -18.28 0.40
N ALA A 145 -13.69 -18.33 1.07
CA ALA A 145 -14.93 -17.74 0.58
C ALA A 145 -15.69 -16.91 1.63
N SER A 146 -15.08 -16.63 2.78
CA SER A 146 -15.71 -15.93 3.91
C SER A 146 -15.47 -14.39 3.94
N GLY A 147 -14.83 -13.85 2.90
CA GLY A 147 -14.35 -12.46 2.87
C GLY A 147 -12.95 -12.33 3.50
N TRP A 148 -12.23 -11.25 3.17
CA TRP A 148 -10.86 -11.02 3.61
C TRP A 148 -10.72 -10.81 5.13
N THR A 149 -11.82 -10.45 5.80
CA THR A 149 -11.88 -10.26 7.25
C THR A 149 -11.94 -11.57 8.04
N LEU A 150 -12.25 -12.69 7.36
CA LEU A 150 -12.25 -14.04 7.92
C LEU A 150 -13.12 -14.17 9.19
N TYR A 151 -14.34 -13.64 9.19
CA TYR A 151 -15.19 -13.61 10.36
C TYR A 151 -15.73 -14.98 10.76
N PRO A 152 -15.54 -15.42 12.04
CA PRO A 152 -16.31 -16.52 12.61
C PRO A 152 -17.78 -16.07 12.83
N PRO A 153 -18.76 -17.01 12.81
CA PRO A 153 -18.59 -18.45 12.62
C PRO A 153 -18.45 -18.89 11.16
N LEU A 154 -18.72 -18.01 10.17
CA LEU A 154 -18.73 -18.38 8.75
C LEU A 154 -17.40 -18.99 8.29
N VAL A 155 -16.26 -18.40 8.65
CA VAL A 155 -14.94 -18.87 8.24
C VAL A 155 -14.63 -20.28 8.76
N LEU A 156 -15.17 -20.65 9.94
CA LEU A 156 -14.98 -21.97 10.54
C LEU A 156 -15.84 -23.04 9.85
N GLN A 157 -16.88 -22.64 9.12
CA GLN A 157 -17.80 -23.52 8.39
C GLN A 157 -17.43 -23.69 6.91
N THR A 158 -16.63 -22.78 6.35
CA THR A 158 -16.20 -22.83 4.95
C THR A 158 -15.00 -23.76 4.75
N GLY A 159 -15.01 -24.46 3.63
CA GLY A 159 -14.03 -25.32 2.98
C GLY A 159 -12.67 -25.65 3.61
N ASN A 160 -11.87 -26.43 2.91
CA ASN A 160 -10.56 -26.92 3.38
C ASN A 160 -9.40 -25.96 3.02
N ALA A 161 -9.68 -24.83 2.36
CA ALA A 161 -8.66 -23.87 1.93
C ALA A 161 -8.20 -22.90 3.04
N LEU A 162 -8.95 -22.81 4.16
CA LEU A 162 -8.66 -21.89 5.26
C LEU A 162 -7.22 -21.99 5.81
N PRO A 163 -6.67 -23.20 6.09
CA PRO A 163 -5.31 -23.30 6.60
C PRO A 163 -4.25 -22.68 5.68
N LEU A 164 -4.37 -22.90 4.37
CA LEU A 164 -3.42 -22.34 3.40
C LEU A 164 -3.48 -20.81 3.38
N ALA A 165 -4.69 -20.25 3.45
CA ALA A 165 -4.87 -18.80 3.54
C ALA A 165 -4.29 -18.23 4.85
N ILE A 166 -4.49 -18.88 5.99
CA ILE A 166 -3.95 -18.46 7.28
C ILE A 166 -2.42 -18.56 7.28
N PHE A 167 -1.82 -19.64 6.78
CA PHE A 167 -0.37 -19.75 6.66
C PHE A 167 0.21 -18.72 5.70
N ALA A 168 -0.47 -18.43 4.59
CA ALA A 168 -0.08 -17.34 3.70
C ALA A 168 -0.04 -15.98 4.44
N ILE A 169 -1.06 -15.67 5.23
CA ILE A 169 -1.12 -14.47 6.06
C ILE A 169 0.02 -14.43 7.09
N HIS A 170 0.34 -15.55 7.76
CA HIS A 170 1.45 -15.61 8.71
C HIS A 170 2.80 -15.31 8.03
N LEU A 171 3.06 -15.92 6.86
CA LEU A 171 4.30 -15.69 6.12
C LEU A 171 4.39 -14.23 5.61
N ALA A 172 3.30 -13.68 5.10
CA ALA A 172 3.24 -12.27 4.68
C ALA A 172 3.45 -11.32 5.87
N GLY A 173 2.87 -11.63 7.03
CA GLY A 173 3.06 -10.88 8.26
C GLY A 173 4.50 -10.92 8.77
N ALA A 174 5.13 -12.08 8.79
CA ALA A 174 6.55 -12.23 9.13
C ALA A 174 7.46 -11.43 8.17
N SER A 175 7.18 -11.51 6.86
CA SER A 175 7.86 -10.69 5.86
C SER A 175 7.75 -9.19 6.16
N SER A 176 6.55 -8.71 6.48
CA SER A 176 6.27 -7.30 6.79
C SER A 176 7.00 -6.83 8.05
N ILE A 177 7.03 -7.64 9.11
CA ILE A 177 7.76 -7.32 10.35
C ILE A 177 9.27 -7.20 10.08
N MET A 178 9.85 -8.14 9.33
CA MET A 178 11.27 -8.09 8.99
C MET A 178 11.61 -6.86 8.14
N GLY A 179 10.77 -6.53 7.16
CA GLY A 179 10.91 -5.31 6.37
C GLY A 179 10.82 -4.04 7.22
N ALA A 180 9.88 -3.99 8.15
CA ALA A 180 9.70 -2.87 9.06
C ALA A 180 10.90 -2.66 9.99
N ILE A 181 11.43 -3.74 10.59
CA ILE A 181 12.66 -3.69 11.40
C ILE A 181 13.81 -3.12 10.58
N ASN A 182 13.99 -3.63 9.36
CA ASN A 182 15.08 -3.18 8.48
C ASN A 182 14.96 -1.69 8.13
N ILE A 183 13.76 -1.21 7.79
CA ILE A 183 13.50 0.20 7.50
C ILE A 183 13.82 1.08 8.70
N ILE A 184 13.35 0.72 9.91
CA ILE A 184 13.62 1.49 11.14
C ILE A 184 15.13 1.56 11.40
N VAL A 185 15.81 0.42 11.38
CA VAL A 185 17.26 0.37 11.66
C VAL A 185 18.04 1.18 10.62
N THR A 186 17.67 1.08 9.34
CA THR A 186 18.30 1.85 8.26
C THR A 186 18.13 3.35 8.48
N ILE A 187 16.90 3.82 8.69
CA ILE A 187 16.61 5.24 8.88
C ILE A 187 17.26 5.77 10.16
N MET A 188 17.19 5.04 11.25
CA MET A 188 17.70 5.54 12.53
C MET A 188 19.22 5.58 12.60
N ASN A 189 19.93 4.64 11.96
CA ASN A 189 21.37 4.45 12.12
C ASN A 189 22.23 4.84 10.92
N MET A 190 21.65 4.94 9.72
CA MET A 190 22.44 5.08 8.47
C MET A 190 22.23 6.41 7.75
N ARG A 191 21.62 7.39 8.38
CA ARG A 191 21.49 8.73 7.78
C ARG A 191 22.85 9.37 7.55
N ALA A 192 22.97 10.09 6.44
CA ALA A 192 24.16 10.87 6.11
C ALA A 192 24.53 11.86 7.24
N PRO A 193 25.82 12.15 7.45
CA PRO A 193 26.26 13.19 8.37
C PRO A 193 25.54 14.52 8.14
N GLY A 194 25.08 15.15 9.20
CA GLY A 194 24.30 16.41 9.15
C GLY A 194 22.80 16.24 8.87
N MET A 195 22.32 15.05 8.49
CA MET A 195 20.88 14.79 8.33
C MET A 195 20.23 14.46 9.67
N SER A 196 19.72 15.47 10.37
CA SER A 196 18.85 15.29 11.52
C SER A 196 17.47 14.75 11.07
N LEU A 197 16.66 14.27 12.02
CA LEU A 197 15.32 13.73 11.72
C LEU A 197 14.44 14.75 10.96
N LEU A 198 14.42 16.01 11.38
CA LEU A 198 13.64 17.07 10.74
C LEU A 198 14.24 17.61 9.43
N LYS A 199 15.34 17.03 8.95
CA LYS A 199 15.88 17.26 7.61
C LYS A 199 15.58 16.12 6.63
N MET A 200 14.96 15.03 7.10
CA MET A 200 14.60 13.90 6.24
C MET A 200 13.47 14.28 5.27
N PRO A 201 13.46 13.74 4.05
CA PRO A 201 12.30 13.79 3.17
C PRO A 201 11.02 13.27 3.83
N VAL A 202 9.87 13.84 3.48
CA VAL A 202 8.57 13.41 4.08
C VAL A 202 8.27 11.95 3.75
N PHE A 203 8.68 11.46 2.58
CA PHE A 203 8.56 10.05 2.23
C PHE A 203 9.27 9.14 3.23
N VAL A 204 10.47 9.51 3.68
CA VAL A 204 11.22 8.76 4.70
C VAL A 204 10.49 8.78 6.04
N TRP A 205 9.91 9.91 6.44
CA TRP A 205 9.10 10.02 7.65
C TRP A 205 7.85 9.15 7.62
N THR A 206 7.12 9.17 6.49
CA THR A 206 5.92 8.34 6.37
C THR A 206 6.26 6.86 6.48
N TRP A 207 7.40 6.42 5.93
CA TRP A 207 7.86 5.05 6.06
C TRP A 207 8.34 4.69 7.47
N LEU A 208 9.04 5.59 8.15
CA LEU A 208 9.44 5.36 9.54
C LEU A 208 8.22 5.11 10.43
N ILE A 209 7.19 5.95 10.28
CA ILE A 209 5.93 5.83 11.04
C ILE A 209 5.17 4.56 10.64
N THR A 210 5.08 4.26 9.34
CA THR A 210 4.46 3.03 8.82
C THR A 210 5.15 1.78 9.37
N ALA A 211 6.47 1.77 9.45
CA ALA A 211 7.23 0.65 9.99
C ALA A 211 6.95 0.40 11.48
N TYR A 212 6.76 1.45 12.28
CA TYR A 212 6.33 1.29 13.67
C TYR A 212 4.90 0.74 13.76
N LEU A 213 3.97 1.19 12.91
CA LEU A 213 2.62 0.62 12.86
C LEU A 213 2.66 -0.87 12.55
N LEU A 214 3.43 -1.29 11.53
CA LEU A 214 3.57 -2.70 11.15
C LEU A 214 4.04 -3.59 12.30
N ILE A 215 5.07 -3.17 13.02
CA ILE A 215 5.58 -3.93 14.18
C ILE A 215 4.52 -4.05 15.28
N ALA A 216 3.72 -3.01 15.49
CA ALA A 216 2.71 -2.99 16.55
C ALA A 216 1.50 -3.88 16.21
N VAL A 217 1.01 -3.91 14.96
CA VAL A 217 -0.27 -4.53 14.64
C VAL A 217 -0.18 -5.92 14.01
N MET A 218 0.91 -6.24 13.31
CA MET A 218 1.04 -7.55 12.65
C MET A 218 1.02 -8.73 13.63
N PRO A 219 1.65 -8.66 14.82
CA PRO A 219 1.52 -9.72 15.82
C PRO A 219 0.08 -9.91 16.31
N VAL A 220 -0.70 -8.85 16.43
CA VAL A 220 -2.12 -8.92 16.83
C VAL A 220 -2.93 -9.67 15.78
N PHE A 221 -2.72 -9.35 14.49
CA PHE A 221 -3.36 -10.07 13.39
C PHE A 221 -2.97 -11.54 13.34
N ALA A 222 -1.68 -11.84 13.47
CA ALA A 222 -1.20 -13.23 13.56
C ALA A 222 -1.86 -13.99 14.72
N GLY A 223 -2.01 -13.35 15.88
CA GLY A 223 -2.74 -13.91 17.03
C GLY A 223 -4.20 -14.22 16.70
N ALA A 224 -4.92 -13.29 16.08
CA ALA A 224 -6.33 -13.48 15.70
C ALA A 224 -6.52 -14.70 14.77
N VAL A 225 -5.73 -14.80 13.71
CA VAL A 225 -5.86 -15.92 12.76
C VAL A 225 -5.30 -17.23 13.29
N THR A 226 -4.38 -17.19 14.26
CA THR A 226 -3.93 -18.39 15.00
C THR A 226 -5.07 -18.94 15.87
N MET A 227 -5.82 -18.09 16.58
CA MET A 227 -6.99 -18.50 17.33
C MET A 227 -8.07 -19.12 16.43
N LEU A 228 -8.31 -18.59 15.22
CA LEU A 228 -9.17 -19.25 14.23
C LEU A 228 -8.68 -20.64 13.84
N LEU A 229 -7.36 -20.79 13.65
CA LEU A 229 -6.75 -22.07 13.30
C LEU A 229 -6.94 -23.11 14.43
N THR A 230 -6.76 -22.69 15.69
CA THR A 230 -6.94 -23.57 16.84
C THR A 230 -8.41 -23.93 17.08
N ASP A 231 -9.34 -23.01 16.88
CA ASP A 231 -10.78 -23.30 16.94
C ASP A 231 -11.17 -24.33 15.87
N ARG A 232 -10.59 -24.24 14.68
CA ARG A 232 -10.91 -25.17 13.58
C ARG A 232 -10.33 -26.58 13.77
N PHE A 233 -9.10 -26.72 14.32
CA PHE A 233 -8.35 -27.97 14.27
C PHE A 233 -7.97 -28.55 15.64
N PHE A 234 -8.01 -27.76 16.71
CA PHE A 234 -7.54 -28.17 18.03
C PHE A 234 -8.64 -28.13 19.10
N GLY A 235 -9.89 -27.86 18.71
CA GLY A 235 -11.05 -27.92 19.62
C GLY A 235 -11.05 -26.77 20.65
N THR A 236 -10.34 -25.69 20.44
CA THR A 236 -10.51 -24.45 21.21
C THR A 236 -11.82 -23.77 20.81
N THR A 237 -12.36 -22.93 21.68
CA THR A 237 -13.64 -22.24 21.47
C THR A 237 -13.51 -20.76 21.73
N PHE A 238 -12.45 -20.12 21.22
CA PHE A 238 -12.26 -18.68 21.37
C PHE A 238 -13.42 -17.86 20.80
N PHE A 239 -13.96 -18.31 19.67
CA PHE A 239 -14.97 -17.58 18.89
C PHE A 239 -16.27 -18.39 18.70
N GLU A 240 -16.41 -19.53 19.35
CA GLU A 240 -17.61 -20.36 19.30
C GLU A 240 -18.46 -20.17 20.55
N ALA A 241 -19.66 -19.60 20.37
CA ALA A 241 -20.55 -19.27 21.49
C ALA A 241 -20.99 -20.49 22.31
N ALA A 242 -21.19 -21.64 21.66
CA ALA A 242 -21.57 -22.90 22.34
C ALA A 242 -20.52 -23.39 23.35
N GLY A 243 -19.24 -23.05 23.11
CA GLY A 243 -18.13 -23.35 24.02
C GLY A 243 -17.74 -22.22 24.96
N GLY A 244 -18.55 -21.14 25.02
CA GLY A 244 -18.27 -19.95 25.86
C GLY A 244 -17.41 -18.87 25.19
N GLY A 245 -17.12 -18.99 23.91
CA GLY A 245 -16.41 -18.00 23.12
C GLY A 245 -17.32 -16.89 22.58
N ASP A 246 -16.70 -15.92 21.92
CA ASP A 246 -17.43 -14.76 21.35
C ASP A 246 -16.92 -14.36 19.97
N PRO A 247 -17.71 -14.49 18.89
CA PRO A 247 -17.35 -14.04 17.55
C PRO A 247 -17.07 -12.52 17.48
N VAL A 248 -17.70 -11.70 18.33
CA VAL A 248 -17.46 -10.26 18.38
C VAL A 248 -16.06 -9.95 18.91
N MET A 249 -15.54 -10.79 19.82
CA MET A 249 -14.16 -10.67 20.28
C MET A 249 -13.15 -10.80 19.11
N TYR A 250 -13.40 -11.72 18.15
CA TYR A 250 -12.59 -11.80 16.94
C TYR A 250 -12.59 -10.49 16.18
N GLN A 251 -13.76 -9.88 15.98
CA GLN A 251 -13.88 -8.62 15.25
C GLN A 251 -13.09 -7.49 15.94
N HIS A 252 -13.10 -7.40 17.27
CA HIS A 252 -12.27 -6.44 18.00
C HIS A 252 -10.77 -6.65 17.76
N ILE A 253 -10.29 -7.89 17.89
CA ILE A 253 -8.88 -8.21 17.69
C ILE A 253 -8.48 -7.96 16.23
N PHE A 254 -9.30 -8.39 15.27
CA PHE A 254 -9.05 -8.18 13.85
C PHE A 254 -8.98 -6.70 13.51
N TRP A 255 -9.94 -5.88 13.97
CA TRP A 255 -9.99 -4.45 13.61
C TRP A 255 -9.00 -3.59 14.37
N PHE A 256 -8.53 -4.04 15.53
CA PHE A 256 -7.39 -3.40 16.18
C PHE A 256 -6.12 -3.45 15.29
N PHE A 257 -5.97 -4.50 14.49
CA PHE A 257 -5.04 -4.55 13.36
C PHE A 257 -5.61 -3.80 12.14
N GLY A 258 -6.85 -4.07 11.76
CA GLY A 258 -7.39 -3.73 10.44
C GLY A 258 -7.50 -2.24 10.18
N HIS A 259 -7.77 -1.41 11.18
CA HIS A 259 -7.80 0.03 10.97
C HIS A 259 -6.40 0.64 10.85
N PRO A 260 -5.41 0.35 11.73
CA PRO A 260 -4.03 0.75 11.44
C PRO A 260 -3.51 0.24 10.09
N GLU A 261 -3.94 -0.92 9.62
CA GLU A 261 -3.57 -1.47 8.31
C GLU A 261 -3.95 -0.54 7.15
N VAL A 262 -5.14 0.06 7.19
CA VAL A 262 -5.55 1.01 6.12
C VAL A 262 -4.66 2.26 6.12
N TYR A 263 -4.14 2.67 7.29
CA TYR A 263 -3.15 3.75 7.37
C TYR A 263 -1.75 3.30 6.96
N ILE A 264 -1.36 2.06 7.22
CA ILE A 264 -0.14 1.45 6.67
C ILE A 264 -0.13 1.54 5.14
N MET A 265 -1.27 1.30 4.50
CA MET A 265 -1.41 1.39 3.05
C MET A 265 -1.34 2.82 2.51
N ILE A 266 -1.88 3.81 3.23
CA ILE A 266 -2.00 5.18 2.69
C ILE A 266 -0.85 6.11 3.09
N LEU A 267 -0.20 5.93 4.25
CA LEU A 267 0.86 6.85 4.69
C LEU A 267 2.04 6.93 3.72
N PRO A 268 2.55 5.82 3.14
CA PRO A 268 3.58 5.90 2.10
C PRO A 268 3.13 6.70 0.88
N ALA A 269 1.86 6.59 0.49
CA ALA A 269 1.27 7.37 -0.59
C ALA A 269 1.29 8.88 -0.29
N PHE A 270 0.99 9.27 0.96
CA PHE A 270 1.13 10.66 1.42
C PHE A 270 2.58 11.15 1.30
N GLY A 271 3.55 10.29 1.58
CA GLY A 271 4.96 10.58 1.37
C GLY A 271 5.29 10.85 -0.09
N ILE A 272 4.86 9.97 -1.00
CA ILE A 272 5.09 10.09 -2.45
C ILE A 272 4.56 11.43 -2.98
N VAL A 273 3.31 11.76 -2.70
CA VAL A 273 2.71 13.02 -3.20
C VAL A 273 3.34 14.25 -2.56
N SER A 274 3.89 14.12 -1.34
CA SER A 274 4.62 15.20 -0.68
C SER A 274 5.99 15.48 -1.30
N GLU A 275 6.57 14.55 -2.07
CA GLU A 275 7.76 14.78 -2.89
C GLU A 275 7.39 15.38 -4.27
N ILE A 276 6.29 14.91 -4.84
CA ILE A 276 5.88 15.28 -6.21
C ILE A 276 5.30 16.69 -6.26
N ILE A 277 4.37 17.03 -5.37
CA ILE A 277 3.67 18.32 -5.39
C ILE A 277 4.65 19.51 -5.30
N PRO A 278 5.63 19.54 -4.37
CA PRO A 278 6.62 20.61 -4.31
C PRO A 278 7.47 20.71 -5.59
N THR A 279 7.92 19.56 -6.11
CA THR A 279 8.73 19.48 -7.32
C THR A 279 8.06 20.19 -8.50
N PHE A 280 6.81 19.82 -8.79
CA PHE A 280 6.08 20.34 -9.96
C PHE A 280 5.35 21.66 -9.69
N SER A 281 5.25 22.10 -8.43
CA SER A 281 4.81 23.46 -8.07
C SER A 281 5.96 24.46 -8.02
N ARG A 282 7.21 24.00 -8.08
CA ARG A 282 8.45 24.79 -7.93
C ARG A 282 8.47 25.61 -6.64
N LYS A 283 7.98 24.99 -5.57
CA LYS A 283 7.90 25.59 -4.23
C LYS A 283 8.30 24.57 -3.18
N PRO A 284 8.89 24.99 -2.06
CA PRO A 284 9.07 24.09 -0.93
C PRO A 284 7.70 23.62 -0.41
N LEU A 285 7.68 22.43 0.21
CA LEU A 285 6.49 21.90 0.85
C LEU A 285 6.03 22.86 1.97
N PHE A 286 4.80 23.33 1.87
CA PHE A 286 4.23 24.20 2.89
C PHE A 286 4.00 23.40 4.18
N GLY A 287 4.50 23.95 5.30
CA GLY A 287 4.27 23.37 6.62
C GLY A 287 4.90 21.98 6.81
N TYR A 288 6.17 21.80 6.44
CA TYR A 288 6.89 20.53 6.58
C TYR A 288 6.72 19.89 7.96
N ASP A 289 6.96 20.64 9.07
CA ASP A 289 6.82 20.11 10.42
C ASP A 289 5.37 19.66 10.70
N ALA A 290 4.38 20.46 10.27
CA ALA A 290 2.98 20.12 10.41
C ALA A 290 2.61 18.84 9.62
N MET A 291 3.25 18.60 8.46
CA MET A 291 3.07 17.37 7.69
C MET A 291 3.60 16.14 8.44
N VAL A 292 4.75 16.26 9.10
CA VAL A 292 5.35 15.20 9.91
C VAL A 292 4.47 14.92 11.14
N TYR A 293 4.12 15.96 11.91
CA TYR A 293 3.28 15.79 13.10
C TYR A 293 1.87 15.29 12.78
N ALA A 294 1.27 15.74 11.68
CA ALA A 294 -0.02 15.23 11.23
C ALA A 294 0.07 13.72 10.87
N THR A 295 1.17 13.27 10.26
CA THR A 295 1.39 11.85 9.98
C THR A 295 1.47 11.03 11.27
N ALA A 296 2.24 11.51 12.26
CA ALA A 296 2.36 10.85 13.57
C ALA A 296 1.02 10.83 14.32
N ALA A 297 0.24 11.92 14.26
CA ALA A 297 -1.07 12.01 14.88
C ALA A 297 -2.07 11.02 14.25
N ILE A 298 -2.09 10.89 12.93
CA ILE A 298 -2.90 9.88 12.22
C ILE A 298 -2.53 8.48 12.70
N ALA A 299 -1.24 8.15 12.76
CA ALA A 299 -0.76 6.85 13.20
C ALA A 299 -1.17 6.55 14.64
N PHE A 300 -1.02 7.50 15.56
CA PHE A 300 -1.45 7.34 16.96
C PHE A 300 -2.96 7.14 17.07
N LEU A 301 -3.76 8.00 16.43
CA LEU A 301 -5.22 7.92 16.47
C LEU A 301 -5.72 6.60 15.85
N SER A 302 -5.01 6.03 14.90
CA SER A 302 -5.41 4.77 14.25
C SER A 302 -5.62 3.61 15.22
N PHE A 303 -4.97 3.63 16.40
CA PHE A 303 -5.10 2.59 17.42
C PHE A 303 -6.35 2.71 18.29
N ILE A 304 -7.06 3.81 18.26
CA ILE A 304 -8.20 4.07 19.16
C ILE A 304 -9.54 4.24 18.43
N VAL A 305 -9.62 3.87 17.15
CA VAL A 305 -10.80 4.10 16.30
C VAL A 305 -11.39 2.83 15.68
N TRP A 306 -10.78 1.67 15.88
CA TRP A 306 -11.06 0.44 15.12
C TRP A 306 -12.51 0.00 15.14
N ALA A 307 -13.26 0.24 16.21
CA ALA A 307 -14.61 -0.31 16.34
C ALA A 307 -15.70 0.50 15.61
N HIS A 308 -15.33 1.53 14.82
CA HIS A 308 -16.24 2.07 13.82
C HIS A 308 -16.57 1.07 12.71
N HIS A 309 -15.77 0.01 12.55
CA HIS A 309 -16.11 -1.12 11.69
C HIS A 309 -17.16 -2.06 12.32
N MET A 310 -17.63 -1.78 13.53
CA MET A 310 -18.43 -2.68 14.35
C MET A 310 -19.67 -2.00 14.95
N PHE A 311 -20.15 -0.88 14.39
CA PHE A 311 -21.32 -0.16 14.95
C PHE A 311 -22.59 -1.00 14.99
N THR A 312 -22.74 -2.00 14.10
CA THR A 312 -23.93 -2.83 13.96
C THR A 312 -23.89 -4.16 14.73
N VAL A 313 -22.82 -4.44 15.50
CA VAL A 313 -22.69 -5.71 16.24
C VAL A 313 -23.36 -5.73 17.61
N GLY A 314 -24.11 -4.68 17.96
CA GLY A 314 -24.74 -4.56 19.27
C GLY A 314 -23.88 -3.85 20.33
N MET A 315 -22.97 -3.00 19.90
CA MET A 315 -22.11 -2.21 20.79
C MET A 315 -22.94 -1.29 21.70
N PRO A 316 -22.60 -1.17 23.01
CA PRO A 316 -23.24 -0.21 23.91
C PRO A 316 -23.14 1.23 23.40
N LEU A 317 -24.14 2.07 23.70
CA LEU A 317 -24.18 3.46 23.24
C LEU A 317 -22.92 4.26 23.61
N ALA A 318 -22.39 4.06 24.80
CA ALA A 318 -21.15 4.72 25.23
C ALA A 318 -19.96 4.36 24.33
N GLY A 319 -19.85 3.10 23.90
CA GLY A 319 -18.85 2.64 22.93
C GLY A 319 -19.06 3.25 21.56
N GLN A 320 -20.30 3.29 21.05
CA GLN A 320 -20.62 3.94 19.77
C GLN A 320 -20.20 5.42 19.78
N LEU A 321 -20.55 6.18 20.83
CA LEU A 321 -20.19 7.58 20.97
C LEU A 321 -18.67 7.79 21.04
N PHE A 322 -17.96 6.95 21.81
CA PHE A 322 -16.50 7.01 21.90
C PHE A 322 -15.84 6.80 20.54
N PHE A 323 -16.15 5.68 19.85
CA PHE A 323 -15.52 5.35 18.57
C PHE A 323 -15.94 6.31 17.45
N MET A 324 -17.15 6.82 17.47
CA MET A 324 -17.60 7.88 16.55
C MET A 324 -16.75 9.15 16.74
N LEU A 325 -16.64 9.66 17.98
CA LEU A 325 -15.87 10.87 18.27
C LEU A 325 -14.38 10.70 17.96
N ALA A 326 -13.78 9.59 18.38
CA ALA A 326 -12.39 9.28 18.11
C ALA A 326 -12.11 9.19 16.59
N THR A 327 -13.03 8.59 15.83
CA THR A 327 -12.93 8.49 14.37
C THR A 327 -12.97 9.88 13.71
N MET A 328 -13.86 10.77 14.17
CA MET A 328 -13.93 12.14 13.65
C MET A 328 -12.64 12.93 13.87
N LEU A 329 -11.91 12.65 14.96
CA LEU A 329 -10.63 13.34 15.25
C LEU A 329 -9.56 13.09 14.18
N ILE A 330 -9.56 11.94 13.49
CA ILE A 330 -8.60 11.65 12.40
C ILE A 330 -8.75 12.61 11.21
N ALA A 331 -9.94 13.16 11.02
CA ALA A 331 -10.18 14.14 9.96
C ALA A 331 -9.34 15.42 10.14
N VAL A 332 -8.99 15.79 11.37
CA VAL A 332 -8.21 17.01 11.64
C VAL A 332 -6.80 16.92 11.09
N PRO A 333 -5.94 15.98 11.48
CA PRO A 333 -4.59 15.88 10.91
C PRO A 333 -4.61 15.52 9.41
N THR A 334 -5.62 14.80 8.94
CA THR A 334 -5.80 14.54 7.50
C THR A 334 -6.11 15.83 6.75
N GLY A 335 -6.98 16.68 7.29
CA GLY A 335 -7.28 18.01 6.75
C GLY A 335 -6.05 18.91 6.70
N VAL A 336 -5.19 18.90 7.73
CA VAL A 336 -3.90 19.62 7.72
C VAL A 336 -3.07 19.23 6.50
N LYS A 337 -3.00 17.93 6.16
CA LYS A 337 -2.25 17.47 4.98
C LYS A 337 -2.85 17.98 3.68
N VAL A 338 -4.17 17.85 3.51
CA VAL A 338 -4.88 18.31 2.30
C VAL A 338 -4.67 19.82 2.10
N PHE A 339 -4.80 20.61 3.17
CA PHE A 339 -4.56 22.07 3.09
C PHE A 339 -3.10 22.40 2.79
N ASN A 340 -2.13 21.69 3.36
CA ASN A 340 -0.72 21.94 3.13
C ASN A 340 -0.30 21.60 1.69
N TRP A 341 -0.81 20.51 1.10
CA TRP A 341 -0.61 20.21 -0.32
C TRP A 341 -1.23 21.29 -1.22
N THR A 342 -2.44 21.73 -0.91
CA THR A 342 -3.12 22.82 -1.63
C THR A 342 -2.36 24.14 -1.50
N ALA A 343 -1.88 24.49 -0.30
CA ALA A 343 -1.07 25.69 -0.05
C ALA A 343 0.29 25.63 -0.76
N THR A 344 0.88 24.43 -0.91
CA THR A 344 2.10 24.24 -1.71
C THR A 344 1.85 24.58 -3.17
N MET A 345 0.72 24.16 -3.75
CA MET A 345 0.34 24.48 -5.12
C MET A 345 -0.07 25.95 -5.30
N PHE A 346 -0.67 26.57 -4.29
CA PHE A 346 -1.16 27.94 -4.36
C PHE A 346 -0.04 28.93 -4.71
N LYS A 347 -0.24 29.73 -5.76
CA LYS A 347 0.77 30.64 -6.33
C LYS A 347 2.09 29.96 -6.75
N GLY A 348 2.08 28.64 -6.98
CA GLY A 348 3.19 27.91 -7.54
C GLY A 348 3.23 28.02 -9.07
N SER A 349 4.41 27.82 -9.65
CA SER A 349 4.56 27.68 -11.11
C SER A 349 4.36 26.21 -11.49
N ILE A 350 3.10 25.78 -11.57
CA ILE A 350 2.74 24.37 -11.73
C ILE A 350 3.04 23.91 -13.14
N SER A 351 3.68 22.73 -13.27
CA SER A 351 3.78 21.98 -14.52
C SER A 351 2.97 20.68 -14.43
N PHE A 352 2.15 20.43 -15.45
CA PHE A 352 1.22 19.28 -15.50
C PHE A 352 1.86 18.07 -16.18
N GLU A 353 2.95 17.58 -15.58
CA GLU A 353 3.57 16.34 -15.98
C GLU A 353 2.82 15.14 -15.36
N PRO A 354 2.93 13.91 -15.92
CA PRO A 354 2.18 12.76 -15.44
C PRO A 354 2.24 12.54 -13.92
N PRO A 355 3.39 12.63 -13.23
CA PRO A 355 3.42 12.49 -11.76
C PRO A 355 2.53 13.53 -11.07
N MET A 356 2.56 14.78 -11.51
CA MET A 356 1.76 15.86 -10.91
C MET A 356 0.27 15.69 -11.21
N LEU A 357 -0.09 15.24 -12.41
CA LEU A 357 -1.48 14.95 -12.75
C LEU A 357 -2.08 13.88 -11.82
N PHE A 358 -1.36 12.78 -11.61
CA PHE A 358 -1.79 11.74 -10.65
C PHE A 358 -1.83 12.26 -9.21
N ALA A 359 -0.88 13.11 -8.79
CA ALA A 359 -0.89 13.71 -7.45
C ALA A 359 -2.07 14.66 -7.23
N ILE A 360 -2.46 15.43 -8.24
CA ILE A 360 -3.66 16.27 -8.20
C ILE A 360 -4.93 15.41 -8.15
N ALA A 361 -5.02 14.37 -8.98
CA ALA A 361 -6.15 13.43 -8.95
C ALA A 361 -6.24 12.71 -7.59
N PHE A 362 -5.10 12.29 -7.03
CA PHE A 362 -5.03 11.78 -5.66
C PHE A 362 -5.66 12.77 -4.67
N LEU A 363 -5.22 14.02 -4.68
CA LEU A 363 -5.69 15.02 -3.71
C LEU A 363 -7.21 15.20 -3.77
N PHE A 364 -7.77 15.31 -4.98
CA PHE A 364 -9.21 15.47 -5.18
C PHE A 364 -10.02 14.23 -4.80
N LEU A 365 -9.64 13.10 -5.34
CA LEU A 365 -10.44 11.87 -5.21
C LEU A 365 -10.28 11.23 -3.82
N PHE A 366 -9.07 11.29 -3.24
CA PHE A 366 -8.87 10.92 -1.84
C PHE A 366 -9.72 11.78 -0.90
N THR A 367 -9.86 13.08 -1.15
CA THR A 367 -10.71 13.96 -0.34
C THR A 367 -12.18 13.57 -0.44
N ILE A 368 -12.68 13.20 -1.63
CA ILE A 368 -14.04 12.66 -1.81
C ILE A 368 -14.20 11.36 -1.00
N GLY A 369 -13.22 10.46 -1.07
CA GLY A 369 -13.19 9.25 -0.25
C GLY A 369 -13.16 9.55 1.25
N GLY A 370 -12.47 10.60 1.68
CA GLY A 370 -12.47 11.07 3.05
C GLY A 370 -13.85 11.56 3.51
N PHE A 371 -14.58 12.28 2.68
CA PHE A 371 -15.94 12.73 3.00
C PHE A 371 -16.92 11.56 3.15
N SER A 372 -16.88 10.57 2.28
CA SER A 372 -17.68 9.36 2.46
C SER A 372 -17.28 8.59 3.73
N GLY A 373 -15.99 8.64 4.11
CA GLY A 373 -15.50 8.08 5.38
C GLY A 373 -16.06 8.80 6.61
N LEU A 374 -16.20 10.13 6.56
CA LEU A 374 -16.85 10.88 7.63
C LEU A 374 -18.32 10.46 7.81
N MET A 375 -19.04 10.19 6.71
CA MET A 375 -20.41 9.67 6.78
C MET A 375 -20.48 8.31 7.47
N LEU A 376 -19.58 7.39 7.11
CA LEU A 376 -19.49 6.05 7.72
C LEU A 376 -18.99 6.09 9.17
N GLY A 377 -18.20 7.08 9.53
CA GLY A 377 -17.71 7.27 10.91
C GLY A 377 -18.80 7.76 11.88
N VAL A 378 -19.97 8.19 11.40
CA VAL A 378 -21.11 8.60 12.20
C VAL A 378 -22.03 7.41 12.42
N ALA A 379 -22.08 6.83 13.62
CA ALA A 379 -22.81 5.60 13.91
C ALA A 379 -24.28 5.59 13.43
N PRO A 380 -25.12 6.63 13.67
CA PRO A 380 -26.48 6.66 13.14
C PRO A 380 -26.57 6.57 11.60
N ALA A 381 -25.60 7.13 10.88
CA ALA A 381 -25.53 7.02 9.42
C ALA A 381 -25.03 5.63 9.00
N ASP A 382 -24.04 5.06 9.71
CA ASP A 382 -23.49 3.76 9.40
C ASP A 382 -24.50 2.61 9.60
N PHE A 383 -25.49 2.75 10.48
CA PHE A 383 -26.59 1.79 10.56
C PHE A 383 -27.32 1.60 9.23
N GLN A 384 -27.36 2.63 8.39
CA GLN A 384 -27.94 2.54 7.05
C GLN A 384 -26.94 2.05 6.01
N TYR A 385 -25.65 2.37 6.15
CA TYR A 385 -24.64 2.15 5.11
C TYR A 385 -23.76 0.93 5.36
N HIS A 386 -23.73 0.42 6.60
CA HIS A 386 -22.90 -0.74 6.95
C HIS A 386 -23.20 -1.93 6.03
N ASP A 387 -22.14 -2.58 5.57
CA ASP A 387 -22.20 -3.71 4.63
C ASP A 387 -22.97 -3.45 3.32
N THR A 388 -23.10 -2.19 2.91
CA THR A 388 -23.59 -1.82 1.58
C THR A 388 -22.46 -1.45 0.62
N TYR A 389 -22.81 -1.21 -0.64
CA TYR A 389 -21.87 -0.70 -1.65
C TYR A 389 -21.38 0.73 -1.38
N PHE A 390 -21.98 1.47 -0.45
CA PHE A 390 -21.43 2.75 0.01
C PHE A 390 -20.07 2.57 0.70
N VAL A 391 -19.93 1.53 1.50
CA VAL A 391 -18.64 1.16 2.13
C VAL A 391 -17.61 0.78 1.05
N VAL A 392 -18.03 0.03 0.03
CA VAL A 392 -17.16 -0.37 -1.09
C VAL A 392 -16.68 0.86 -1.87
N ALA A 393 -17.57 1.79 -2.17
CA ALA A 393 -17.23 3.06 -2.80
C ALA A 393 -16.21 3.85 -1.99
N HIS A 394 -16.47 4.00 -0.68
CA HIS A 394 -15.58 4.71 0.24
C HIS A 394 -14.15 4.17 0.21
N PHE A 395 -13.98 2.90 0.57
CA PHE A 395 -12.62 2.40 0.71
C PHE A 395 -11.89 2.28 -0.63
N HIS A 396 -12.59 2.08 -1.75
CA HIS A 396 -11.94 2.11 -3.06
C HIS A 396 -11.50 3.53 -3.47
N TYR A 397 -12.24 4.57 -3.08
CA TYR A 397 -11.82 5.96 -3.33
C TYR A 397 -10.54 6.34 -2.55
N VAL A 398 -10.40 5.87 -1.31
CA VAL A 398 -9.18 6.13 -0.56
C VAL A 398 -8.02 5.20 -0.95
N LEU A 399 -8.30 3.99 -1.50
CA LEU A 399 -7.26 3.03 -1.91
C LEU A 399 -6.83 3.22 -3.37
N VAL A 400 -7.75 3.28 -4.34
CA VAL A 400 -7.38 3.27 -5.76
C VAL A 400 -6.93 4.66 -6.21
N PRO A 401 -7.76 5.71 -6.27
CA PRO A 401 -7.23 7.04 -6.55
C PRO A 401 -6.39 7.61 -5.40
N GLY A 402 -6.47 7.02 -4.20
CA GLY A 402 -5.55 7.27 -3.10
C GLY A 402 -4.20 6.57 -3.29
N ALA A 403 -4.04 5.37 -2.71
CA ALA A 403 -2.74 4.69 -2.68
C ALA A 403 -2.22 4.32 -4.09
N VAL A 404 -3.07 3.72 -4.96
CA VAL A 404 -2.61 3.24 -6.28
C VAL A 404 -2.21 4.39 -7.19
N PHE A 405 -2.95 5.49 -7.23
CA PHE A 405 -2.55 6.67 -8.03
C PHE A 405 -1.27 7.31 -7.52
N ALA A 406 -1.06 7.36 -6.20
CA ALA A 406 0.19 7.84 -5.64
C ALA A 406 1.37 6.91 -6.01
N ILE A 407 1.16 5.58 -6.00
CA ILE A 407 2.18 4.61 -6.46
C ILE A 407 2.50 4.84 -7.94
N MET A 408 1.49 4.99 -8.80
CA MET A 408 1.69 5.29 -10.23
C MET A 408 2.42 6.62 -10.43
N ALA A 409 2.05 7.65 -9.65
CA ALA A 409 2.75 8.94 -9.64
C ALA A 409 4.23 8.76 -9.27
N GLY A 410 4.52 7.99 -8.23
CA GLY A 410 5.87 7.65 -7.79
C GLY A 410 6.66 6.90 -8.85
N VAL A 411 6.05 5.90 -9.50
CA VAL A 411 6.68 5.20 -10.62
C VAL A 411 7.03 6.16 -11.75
N TYR A 412 6.10 6.99 -12.22
CA TYR A 412 6.39 7.99 -13.25
C TYR A 412 7.44 9.02 -12.81
N TYR A 413 7.48 9.34 -11.51
CA TYR A 413 8.42 10.32 -10.96
C TYR A 413 9.85 9.77 -10.92
N TRP A 414 10.04 8.52 -10.48
CA TRP A 414 11.36 7.93 -10.28
C TRP A 414 11.80 6.96 -11.40
N LEU A 415 10.91 6.49 -12.28
CA LEU A 415 11.27 5.57 -13.38
C LEU A 415 12.43 6.10 -14.24
N PRO A 416 12.47 7.40 -14.61
CA PRO A 416 13.60 7.91 -15.38
C PRO A 416 14.91 7.91 -14.59
N LYS A 417 14.85 8.09 -13.26
CA LYS A 417 16.01 7.97 -12.38
C LYS A 417 16.50 6.52 -12.32
N TRP A 418 15.59 5.55 -12.20
CA TRP A 418 15.94 4.14 -12.09
C TRP A 418 16.51 3.53 -13.36
N THR A 419 15.97 3.93 -14.50
CA THR A 419 16.28 3.32 -15.81
C THR A 419 17.28 4.12 -16.64
N GLY A 420 17.46 5.40 -16.33
CA GLY A 420 18.19 6.33 -17.19
C GLY A 420 17.44 6.69 -18.49
N HIS A 421 16.15 6.37 -18.60
CA HIS A 421 15.34 6.61 -19.79
C HIS A 421 14.03 7.32 -19.45
N MET A 422 13.68 8.32 -20.26
CA MET A 422 12.41 9.04 -20.17
C MET A 422 11.31 8.31 -20.95
N TYR A 423 10.15 8.19 -20.36
CA TYR A 423 8.96 7.60 -20.99
C TYR A 423 8.27 8.58 -21.96
N ASN A 424 7.40 8.05 -22.81
CA ASN A 424 6.58 8.85 -23.71
C ASN A 424 5.53 9.64 -22.92
N MET A 425 5.73 10.96 -22.83
CA MET A 425 4.89 11.89 -22.07
C MET A 425 3.44 11.93 -22.55
N LYS A 426 3.20 11.80 -23.88
CA LYS A 426 1.84 11.82 -24.45
C LYS A 426 1.08 10.56 -24.02
N LEU A 427 1.69 9.39 -24.15
CA LEU A 427 1.08 8.13 -23.71
C LEU A 427 0.83 8.10 -22.21
N ALA A 428 1.75 8.63 -21.40
CA ALA A 428 1.55 8.71 -19.96
C ALA A 428 0.38 9.63 -19.57
N LYS A 429 0.18 10.74 -20.29
CA LYS A 429 -1.00 11.60 -20.11
C LYS A 429 -2.29 10.92 -20.57
N VAL A 430 -2.25 10.14 -21.65
CA VAL A 430 -3.41 9.31 -22.08
C VAL A 430 -3.75 8.29 -21.00
N HIS A 431 -2.75 7.55 -20.47
CA HIS A 431 -2.96 6.62 -19.36
C HIS A 431 -3.60 7.30 -18.15
N PHE A 432 -3.13 8.48 -17.77
CA PHE A 432 -3.70 9.27 -16.68
C PHE A 432 -5.20 9.55 -16.90
N TRP A 433 -5.57 10.11 -18.05
CA TRP A 433 -6.96 10.49 -18.31
C TRP A 433 -7.88 9.28 -18.39
N LEU A 434 -7.45 8.19 -19.01
CA LEU A 434 -8.22 6.94 -19.03
C LEU A 434 -8.42 6.41 -17.60
N SER A 435 -7.36 6.40 -16.80
CA SER A 435 -7.43 5.92 -15.41
C SER A 435 -8.39 6.76 -14.57
N VAL A 436 -8.34 8.10 -14.67
CA VAL A 436 -9.22 8.99 -13.90
C VAL A 436 -10.69 8.85 -14.33
N ILE A 437 -10.94 8.79 -15.63
CA ILE A 437 -12.32 8.66 -16.14
C ILE A 437 -12.91 7.32 -15.68
N PHE A 438 -12.21 6.22 -15.92
CA PHE A 438 -12.77 4.90 -15.66
C PHE A 438 -12.81 4.55 -14.16
N VAL A 439 -11.89 5.05 -13.33
CA VAL A 439 -12.00 4.84 -11.88
C VAL A 439 -13.23 5.53 -11.28
N ASN A 440 -13.58 6.71 -11.79
CA ASN A 440 -14.80 7.40 -11.38
C ASN A 440 -16.07 6.70 -11.88
N LEU A 441 -16.08 6.22 -13.15
CA LEU A 441 -17.18 5.41 -13.66
C LEU A 441 -17.34 4.09 -12.88
N LEU A 442 -16.24 3.52 -12.39
CA LEU A 442 -16.26 2.29 -11.59
C LEU A 442 -16.83 2.52 -10.19
N PHE A 443 -16.27 3.46 -9.42
CA PHE A 443 -16.53 3.52 -7.98
C PHE A 443 -17.52 4.62 -7.57
N PHE A 444 -17.70 5.70 -8.34
CA PHE A 444 -18.65 6.74 -7.97
C PHE A 444 -20.09 6.25 -7.96
N PRO A 445 -20.59 5.49 -8.95
CA PRO A 445 -21.93 4.91 -8.95
C PRO A 445 -22.21 4.00 -7.76
N GLN A 446 -21.18 3.38 -7.17
CA GLN A 446 -21.35 2.50 -6.03
C GLN A 446 -21.81 3.24 -4.76
N HIS A 447 -21.59 4.56 -4.65
CA HIS A 447 -22.20 5.36 -3.59
C HIS A 447 -23.72 5.35 -3.69
N PHE A 448 -24.27 5.49 -4.90
CA PHE A 448 -25.72 5.46 -5.13
C PHE A 448 -26.31 4.07 -4.93
N LEU A 449 -25.61 3.02 -5.30
CA LEU A 449 -26.00 1.64 -4.98
C LEU A 449 -26.13 1.44 -3.47
N GLY A 450 -25.16 1.92 -2.70
CA GLY A 450 -25.19 1.82 -1.24
C GLY A 450 -26.24 2.69 -0.59
N LEU A 451 -26.44 3.93 -1.09
CA LEU A 451 -27.51 4.81 -0.62
C LEU A 451 -28.91 4.21 -0.86
N ALA A 452 -29.08 3.46 -1.96
CA ALA A 452 -30.29 2.71 -2.26
C ALA A 452 -30.40 1.37 -1.51
N GLY A 453 -29.41 1.01 -0.67
CA GLY A 453 -29.43 -0.16 0.20
C GLY A 453 -28.91 -1.44 -0.43
N MET A 454 -28.19 -1.40 -1.56
CA MET A 454 -27.58 -2.62 -2.13
C MET A 454 -26.51 -3.18 -1.21
N PRO A 455 -26.65 -4.43 -0.69
CA PRO A 455 -25.62 -5.08 0.11
C PRO A 455 -24.36 -5.34 -0.71
N ARG A 456 -23.20 -5.37 -0.05
CA ARG A 456 -21.95 -5.84 -0.67
C ARG A 456 -21.79 -7.35 -0.55
N ARG A 457 -20.86 -7.92 -1.33
CA ARG A 457 -20.49 -9.36 -1.30
C ARG A 457 -21.62 -10.30 -1.71
N ILE A 458 -22.51 -9.84 -2.57
CA ILE A 458 -23.60 -10.64 -3.13
C ILE A 458 -23.36 -10.89 -4.61
N PRO A 459 -23.60 -12.12 -5.13
CA PRO A 459 -23.40 -12.44 -6.55
C PRO A 459 -24.61 -12.03 -7.42
N ASP A 460 -25.73 -11.73 -6.83
CA ASP A 460 -26.97 -11.35 -7.52
C ASP A 460 -27.68 -10.20 -6.77
N TYR A 461 -28.49 -9.43 -7.48
CA TYR A 461 -29.16 -8.25 -6.94
C TYR A 461 -30.49 -7.97 -7.65
N SER A 462 -31.37 -7.19 -7.03
CA SER A 462 -32.66 -6.84 -7.61
C SER A 462 -32.50 -5.82 -8.75
N THR A 463 -33.43 -5.86 -9.71
CA THR A 463 -33.38 -5.09 -10.98
C THR A 463 -33.26 -3.58 -10.78
N GLN A 464 -33.69 -3.04 -9.64
CA GLN A 464 -33.56 -1.62 -9.31
C GLN A 464 -32.10 -1.12 -9.24
N PHE A 465 -31.11 -2.02 -9.09
CA PHE A 465 -29.70 -1.69 -9.03
C PHE A 465 -28.98 -1.87 -10.37
N ALA A 466 -29.67 -2.29 -11.43
CA ALA A 466 -29.06 -2.72 -12.69
C ALA A 466 -28.24 -1.61 -13.38
N ASP A 467 -28.81 -0.42 -13.54
CA ASP A 467 -28.20 0.66 -14.30
C ASP A 467 -26.85 1.10 -13.68
N TRP A 468 -26.80 1.30 -12.36
CA TRP A 468 -25.58 1.69 -11.68
C TRP A 468 -24.53 0.58 -11.66
N ASN A 469 -24.93 -0.69 -11.57
CA ASN A 469 -24.03 -1.82 -11.71
C ASN A 469 -23.44 -1.94 -13.10
N MET A 470 -24.25 -1.72 -14.13
CA MET A 470 -23.76 -1.72 -15.52
C MET A 470 -22.73 -0.61 -15.74
N VAL A 471 -23.00 0.63 -15.32
CA VAL A 471 -22.04 1.75 -15.42
C VAL A 471 -20.74 1.43 -14.67
N SER A 472 -20.86 0.91 -13.45
CA SER A 472 -19.72 0.51 -12.64
C SER A 472 -18.89 -0.58 -13.33
N SER A 473 -19.51 -1.56 -13.97
CA SER A 473 -18.81 -2.63 -14.69
C SER A 473 -18.10 -2.13 -15.96
N ILE A 474 -18.73 -1.22 -16.72
CA ILE A 474 -18.06 -0.54 -17.85
C ILE A 474 -16.81 0.20 -17.36
N GLY A 475 -16.93 0.91 -16.22
CA GLY A 475 -15.80 1.56 -15.57
C GLY A 475 -14.67 0.59 -15.23
N ALA A 476 -15.00 -0.59 -14.69
CA ALA A 476 -14.03 -1.62 -14.34
C ALA A 476 -13.24 -2.14 -15.53
N PHE A 477 -13.93 -2.48 -16.62
CA PHE A 477 -13.27 -2.96 -17.84
C PHE A 477 -12.39 -1.87 -18.46
N GLY A 478 -12.88 -0.64 -18.54
CA GLY A 478 -12.09 0.50 -19.03
C GLY A 478 -10.86 0.78 -18.16
N PHE A 479 -11.00 0.73 -16.84
CA PHE A 479 -9.88 0.89 -15.91
C PHE A 479 -8.85 -0.23 -16.08
N GLY A 480 -9.29 -1.49 -16.14
CA GLY A 480 -8.41 -2.64 -16.36
C GLY A 480 -7.61 -2.53 -17.66
N LEU A 481 -8.27 -2.17 -18.77
CA LEU A 481 -7.62 -1.94 -20.06
C LEU A 481 -6.60 -0.79 -20.01
N SER A 482 -6.91 0.30 -19.28
CA SER A 482 -5.98 1.42 -19.15
C SER A 482 -4.67 1.01 -18.44
N GLN A 483 -4.71 0.01 -17.55
CA GLN A 483 -3.50 -0.48 -16.88
C GLN A 483 -2.57 -1.29 -17.79
N LEU A 484 -3.09 -1.89 -18.86
CA LEU A 484 -2.23 -2.50 -19.88
C LEU A 484 -1.38 -1.45 -20.61
N LEU A 485 -1.92 -0.24 -20.81
CA LEU A 485 -1.14 0.87 -21.34
C LEU A 485 -0.01 1.29 -20.39
N PHE A 486 -0.24 1.26 -19.07
CA PHE A 486 0.81 1.53 -18.07
C PHE A 486 1.97 0.53 -18.20
N VAL A 487 1.64 -0.76 -18.28
CA VAL A 487 2.66 -1.82 -18.50
C VAL A 487 3.44 -1.57 -19.78
N TYR A 488 2.74 -1.29 -20.88
CA TYR A 488 3.38 -0.99 -22.16
C TYR A 488 4.36 0.20 -22.04
N ILE A 489 3.94 1.29 -21.38
CA ILE A 489 4.79 2.46 -21.18
C ILE A 489 6.07 2.10 -20.42
N ILE A 490 5.96 1.32 -19.34
CA ILE A 490 7.13 0.90 -18.55
C ILE A 490 8.09 0.08 -19.42
N PHE A 491 7.61 -0.95 -20.12
CA PHE A 491 8.45 -1.80 -20.95
C PHE A 491 9.09 -1.04 -22.12
N ALA A 492 8.31 -0.18 -22.80
CA ALA A 492 8.82 0.66 -23.86
C ALA A 492 9.91 1.63 -23.37
N THR A 493 9.75 2.17 -22.16
CA THR A 493 10.74 3.05 -21.53
C THR A 493 12.05 2.33 -21.26
N ILE A 494 11.99 1.15 -20.66
CA ILE A 494 13.17 0.35 -20.34
C ILE A 494 13.93 -0.05 -21.62
N ARG A 495 13.20 -0.42 -22.68
CA ARG A 495 13.78 -0.95 -23.91
C ARG A 495 14.33 0.13 -24.86
N SER A 496 13.64 1.24 -25.01
CA SER A 496 13.87 2.22 -26.06
C SER A 496 13.52 3.68 -25.72
N GLY A 497 13.41 4.00 -24.43
CA GLY A 497 13.14 5.36 -23.99
C GLY A 497 14.28 6.31 -24.37
N ALA A 498 13.97 7.62 -24.50
CA ALA A 498 14.97 8.65 -24.66
C ALA A 498 15.87 8.70 -23.42
N LYS A 499 17.16 8.99 -23.56
CA LYS A 499 18.06 9.13 -22.42
C LYS A 499 17.58 10.22 -21.48
N ALA A 500 17.48 9.91 -20.20
CA ALA A 500 17.20 10.88 -19.15
C ALA A 500 18.47 11.59 -18.72
N THR A 501 18.36 12.84 -18.28
CA THR A 501 19.45 13.56 -17.63
C THR A 501 19.56 13.16 -16.17
N ASP A 502 20.67 13.46 -15.51
CA ASP A 502 20.83 13.19 -14.07
C ASP A 502 19.84 14.00 -13.23
N LYS A 503 19.56 15.23 -13.64
CA LYS A 503 18.47 16.04 -13.10
C LYS A 503 17.23 15.89 -13.98
N VAL A 504 16.53 14.80 -13.87
CA VAL A 504 15.37 14.42 -14.70
C VAL A 504 14.34 15.55 -14.77
N TRP A 505 14.05 16.18 -13.63
CA TRP A 505 13.06 17.24 -13.49
C TRP A 505 13.77 18.60 -13.33
N ASP A 506 14.15 19.21 -14.44
CA ASP A 506 14.95 20.44 -14.52
C ASP A 506 14.24 21.70 -13.94
N THR A 507 13.02 21.52 -13.49
CA THR A 507 12.08 22.62 -13.26
C THR A 507 12.04 23.11 -11.82
N ALA A 508 12.64 22.40 -10.87
CA ALA A 508 12.69 22.80 -9.47
C ALA A 508 14.07 22.51 -8.92
N LYS A 509 14.46 23.22 -7.85
CA LYS A 509 15.56 22.76 -7.02
C LYS A 509 15.11 21.43 -6.44
N PRO A 510 15.60 20.28 -6.91
CA PRO A 510 15.18 18.98 -6.36
C PRO A 510 15.60 18.95 -4.89
N HIS A 511 14.62 18.73 -4.03
CA HIS A 511 14.87 18.54 -2.62
C HIS A 511 15.07 17.04 -2.41
N GLY A 512 16.30 16.54 -2.47
CA GLY A 512 16.59 15.13 -2.22
C GLY A 512 17.94 14.71 -2.76
N LEU A 513 18.62 13.84 -2.03
CA LEU A 513 19.93 13.32 -2.42
C LEU A 513 19.86 12.43 -3.67
N GLU A 514 18.70 11.85 -3.97
CA GLU A 514 18.49 11.04 -5.18
C GLU A 514 18.76 11.82 -6.48
N TRP A 515 18.57 13.12 -6.47
CA TRP A 515 18.79 13.97 -7.65
C TRP A 515 20.24 14.43 -7.80
N THR A 516 21.11 14.10 -6.84
CA THR A 516 22.56 14.34 -6.93
C THR A 516 23.30 13.20 -7.63
N LEU A 517 22.66 12.04 -7.76
CA LEU A 517 23.21 10.85 -8.41
C LEU A 517 22.94 10.84 -9.91
N SER A 518 23.71 10.04 -10.65
CA SER A 518 23.47 9.76 -12.07
C SER A 518 22.12 9.04 -12.30
N SER A 519 21.65 9.00 -13.54
CA SER A 519 20.48 8.25 -13.98
C SER A 519 20.88 7.22 -15.02
N PRO A 520 20.95 5.90 -14.70
CA PRO A 520 20.63 5.27 -13.41
C PRO A 520 21.69 5.55 -12.31
N PRO A 521 21.33 5.40 -11.01
CA PRO A 521 22.28 5.50 -9.92
C PRO A 521 23.32 4.36 -9.96
N PRO A 522 24.55 4.60 -9.46
CA PRO A 522 25.56 3.55 -9.33
C PRO A 522 25.05 2.35 -8.51
N TYR A 523 25.68 1.18 -8.71
CA TYR A 523 25.28 -0.04 -7.99
C TYR A 523 25.37 0.13 -6.46
N HIS A 524 26.44 0.73 -5.96
CA HIS A 524 26.54 1.30 -4.61
C HIS A 524 26.28 2.81 -4.73
N SER A 525 25.16 3.27 -4.22
CA SER A 525 24.66 4.63 -4.49
C SER A 525 25.60 5.73 -4.00
N PHE A 526 26.26 5.52 -2.85
CA PHE A 526 27.24 6.44 -2.28
C PHE A 526 28.47 5.67 -1.83
N GLU A 527 29.61 5.90 -2.49
CA GLU A 527 30.93 5.38 -2.05
C GLU A 527 31.42 6.14 -0.82
N VAL A 528 31.12 7.41 -0.75
CA VAL A 528 31.38 8.30 0.39
C VAL A 528 30.05 8.90 0.82
N ALA A 529 29.75 8.84 2.11
CA ALA A 529 28.50 9.42 2.63
C ALA A 529 28.43 10.93 2.31
N PRO A 530 27.34 11.40 1.68
CA PRO A 530 27.17 12.80 1.37
C PRO A 530 27.00 13.60 2.68
N GLU A 531 27.55 14.80 2.75
CA GLU A 531 27.36 15.70 3.88
C GLU A 531 26.16 16.61 3.64
N VAL A 532 25.19 16.58 4.55
CA VAL A 532 23.99 17.42 4.51
C VAL A 532 24.20 18.65 5.39
N LYS A 533 24.30 19.82 4.75
CA LYS A 533 24.47 21.10 5.44
C LYS A 533 23.19 21.66 6.04
#